data_27099392c4888abce15a8c9ad1d51e40
#
_entry.id   27099392c4888abce15a8c9ad1d51e40
#
_cell.length_a   1.000
_cell.length_b   1.000
_cell.length_c   1.000
_cell.angle_alpha   90.00
_cell.angle_beta   90.00
_cell.angle_gamma   90.00
#
_symmetry.space_group_name_H-M   'P 1'
#
loop_
_entity.id
_entity.type
_entity.pdbx_description
1 polymer ?
#
loop_
_entity_poly.entity_id
_entity_poly.type
_entity_poly.pdbx_seq_one_letter_code
_entity_poly.pdbx_strand_id
1 'polypeptide(L)'
;MGKEVENKQGEQVNAAELKALQATIDKIEKDFGKGTIMTLGEQMDWDVQVIPSGSIALDHALGIGGYPRGRIIEIYGPESSGKTTLAIHAIAQAQKAGGIAAMIDAEHAFDRTYAKALGVDLENLLISQPDNGEQALEIADNLIRSGAIDIVVIDSVAALTPKAEIEGEMGDNKVGLQARLMSQALRKLTANIAKTNTCCIFINQLREKIGVMFGNPETTTGGNALKFYASVRLDVRRTTQLKDGDEATGNRTRVKVVKNKMAPPFKKAEFDIVYGEGISHVGEIVDLAVEYDIIHKSGSWFSYNGEKLAQGAAAVKQVLKDNVELCDEIEAQVRQALKEVKD
;
A
#
# COMPACT_ATOMS: atom_id res chain seq x y z
N MET A 1 -47.99 40.56 -8.46
CA MET A 1 -48.34 39.86 -7.25
C MET A 1 -47.91 38.40 -7.42
N GLY A 2 -46.69 38.07 -7.08
CA GLY A 2 -46.13 36.74 -7.09
C GLY A 2 -45.51 36.50 -5.72
N LYS A 3 -46.05 35.51 -4.98
CA LYS A 3 -45.57 35.15 -3.65
C LYS A 3 -44.28 34.39 -3.74
N GLU A 4 -43.22 34.96 -3.19
CA GLU A 4 -42.00 34.22 -2.79
C GLU A 4 -42.37 33.26 -1.70
N VAL A 5 -42.14 31.97 -1.91
CA VAL A 5 -42.16 30.95 -0.88
C VAL A 5 -40.74 30.81 -0.36
N GLU A 6 -40.42 31.54 0.70
CA GLU A 6 -39.23 31.29 1.52
C GLU A 6 -39.38 29.94 2.23
N ASN A 7 -38.52 29.03 1.88
CA ASN A 7 -38.39 27.77 2.59
C ASN A 7 -37.40 27.98 3.76
N LYS A 8 -37.87 28.47 4.88
CA LYS A 8 -37.15 28.56 6.16
C LYS A 8 -37.48 27.32 7.00
N GLN A 9 -36.68 26.26 6.84
CA GLN A 9 -36.53 25.23 7.85
C GLN A 9 -35.04 25.04 8.14
N GLY A 10 -34.41 26.08 8.68
CA GLY A 10 -33.22 25.96 9.52
C GLY A 10 -33.72 25.83 10.95
N GLU A 11 -33.69 24.63 11.51
CA GLU A 11 -33.96 24.42 12.94
C GLU A 11 -33.00 25.31 13.73
N GLN A 12 -33.54 26.28 14.46
CA GLN A 12 -32.79 27.02 15.48
C GLN A 12 -32.47 26.02 16.58
N VAL A 13 -31.26 25.49 16.59
CA VAL A 13 -30.73 24.71 17.70
C VAL A 13 -30.88 25.59 18.95
N ASN A 14 -31.64 25.13 19.91
CA ASN A 14 -31.96 25.88 21.13
C ASN A 14 -30.65 26.17 21.90
N ALA A 15 -30.42 27.41 22.30
CA ALA A 15 -29.22 27.84 23.02
C ALA A 15 -28.99 27.03 24.32
N ALA A 16 -30.05 26.48 24.91
CA ALA A 16 -29.97 25.58 26.06
C ALA A 16 -29.38 24.20 25.68
N GLU A 17 -29.72 23.67 24.50
CA GLU A 17 -29.22 22.40 23.98
C GLU A 17 -27.72 22.51 23.63
N LEU A 18 -27.32 23.63 23.04
CA LEU A 18 -25.89 23.90 22.75
C LEU A 18 -25.04 24.00 24.03
N LYS A 19 -25.56 24.64 25.09
CA LYS A 19 -24.91 24.68 26.39
C LYS A 19 -24.80 23.30 27.05
N ALA A 20 -25.84 22.49 26.96
CA ALA A 20 -25.84 21.12 27.49
C ALA A 20 -24.86 20.23 26.71
N LEU A 21 -24.78 20.38 25.37
CA LEU A 21 -23.82 19.69 24.53
C LEU A 21 -22.40 20.08 24.90
N GLN A 22 -22.07 21.38 25.03
CA GLN A 22 -20.75 21.86 25.42
C GLN A 22 -20.33 21.31 26.79
N ALA A 23 -21.20 21.33 27.78
CA ALA A 23 -20.92 20.77 29.11
C ALA A 23 -20.64 19.25 29.03
N THR A 24 -21.30 18.54 28.09
CA THR A 24 -21.07 17.12 27.86
C THR A 24 -19.71 16.89 27.20
N ILE A 25 -19.33 17.70 26.21
CA ILE A 25 -18.01 17.68 25.55
C ILE A 25 -16.91 17.92 26.58
N ASP A 26 -17.04 18.98 27.40
CA ASP A 26 -16.06 19.31 28.44
C ASP A 26 -15.88 18.16 29.45
N LYS A 27 -16.97 17.47 29.80
CA LYS A 27 -16.92 16.28 30.66
C LYS A 27 -16.18 15.11 29.99
N ILE A 28 -16.48 14.83 28.72
CA ILE A 28 -15.82 13.80 27.96
C ILE A 28 -14.30 14.08 27.86
N GLU A 29 -13.93 15.32 27.55
CA GLU A 29 -12.53 15.72 27.51
C GLU A 29 -11.80 15.61 28.84
N LYS A 30 -12.52 15.89 29.94
CA LYS A 30 -11.99 15.72 31.29
C LYS A 30 -11.78 14.26 31.65
N ASP A 31 -12.71 13.39 31.27
CA ASP A 31 -12.69 11.96 31.63
C ASP A 31 -11.77 11.14 30.72
N PHE A 32 -11.64 11.50 29.44
CA PHE A 32 -10.93 10.73 28.42
C PHE A 32 -9.72 11.48 27.78
N GLY A 33 -9.51 12.75 28.10
CA GLY A 33 -8.44 13.58 27.56
C GLY A 33 -8.91 14.55 26.46
N LYS A 34 -8.17 15.66 26.32
CA LYS A 34 -8.44 16.67 25.28
C LYS A 34 -8.31 16.07 23.88
N GLY A 35 -9.21 16.47 22.98
CA GLY A 35 -9.22 15.98 21.60
C GLY A 35 -9.90 14.63 21.43
N THR A 36 -10.52 14.07 22.47
CA THR A 36 -11.33 12.83 22.37
C THR A 36 -12.57 13.03 21.51
N ILE A 37 -13.11 14.23 21.50
CA ILE A 37 -14.20 14.68 20.64
C ILE A 37 -13.74 15.94 19.90
N MET A 38 -14.03 16.03 18.61
CA MET A 38 -13.69 17.20 17.79
C MET A 38 -14.73 17.38 16.68
N THR A 39 -14.92 18.61 16.24
CA THR A 39 -15.70 18.90 15.04
C THR A 39 -14.84 18.77 13.80
N LEU A 40 -15.36 18.11 12.75
CA LEU A 40 -14.62 17.91 11.50
C LEU A 40 -14.19 19.23 10.82
N GLY A 41 -14.90 20.33 11.12
CA GLY A 41 -14.57 21.66 10.59
C GLY A 41 -13.37 22.34 11.26
N GLU A 42 -12.96 21.88 12.42
CA GLU A 42 -11.80 22.44 13.16
C GLU A 42 -10.46 21.80 12.77
N GLN A 43 -10.48 20.63 12.13
CA GLN A 43 -9.29 20.01 11.57
C GLN A 43 -9.15 20.38 10.09
N MET A 44 -8.42 21.44 9.82
CA MET A 44 -8.23 21.95 8.46
C MET A 44 -7.20 21.19 7.60
N ASP A 45 -6.55 20.13 8.11
CA ASP A 45 -5.60 19.36 7.30
C ASP A 45 -5.77 17.85 7.56
N TRP A 46 -6.70 17.23 6.82
CA TRP A 46 -6.73 15.78 6.63
C TRP A 46 -5.73 15.36 5.56
N ASP A 47 -4.55 15.96 5.56
CA ASP A 47 -3.47 15.52 4.68
C ASP A 47 -2.97 14.18 5.21
N VAL A 48 -3.47 13.11 4.58
CA VAL A 48 -3.08 11.75 4.95
C VAL A 48 -1.61 11.59 4.62
N GLN A 49 -0.79 11.51 5.66
CA GLN A 49 0.62 11.21 5.47
C GLN A 49 0.77 9.85 4.80
N VAL A 50 1.65 9.75 3.82
CA VAL A 50 1.85 8.55 3.03
C VAL A 50 3.33 8.16 2.96
N ILE A 51 3.56 6.89 2.67
CA ILE A 51 4.85 6.37 2.23
C ILE A 51 4.71 6.06 0.73
N PRO A 52 5.51 6.66 -0.16
CA PRO A 52 5.49 6.34 -1.58
C PRO A 52 5.69 4.84 -1.82
N SER A 53 5.03 4.29 -2.82
CA SER A 53 5.15 2.86 -3.13
C SER A 53 6.44 2.51 -3.88
N GLY A 54 7.10 3.52 -4.45
CA GLY A 54 8.20 3.34 -5.38
C GLY A 54 7.75 3.21 -6.84
N SER A 55 6.45 3.25 -7.09
CA SER A 55 5.83 3.26 -8.42
C SER A 55 4.95 4.50 -8.57
N ILE A 56 5.21 5.32 -9.59
CA ILE A 56 4.43 6.52 -9.90
C ILE A 56 2.98 6.15 -10.22
N ALA A 57 2.79 5.10 -11.02
CA ALA A 57 1.48 4.62 -11.43
C ALA A 57 0.68 4.10 -10.22
N LEU A 58 1.31 3.39 -9.29
CA LEU A 58 0.63 2.88 -8.09
C LEU A 58 0.29 4.01 -7.12
N ASP A 59 1.19 4.97 -6.92
CA ASP A 59 0.94 6.13 -6.07
C ASP A 59 -0.26 6.95 -6.60
N HIS A 60 -0.36 7.12 -7.92
CA HIS A 60 -1.53 7.73 -8.56
C HIS A 60 -2.80 6.88 -8.39
N ALA A 61 -2.71 5.56 -8.59
CA ALA A 61 -3.86 4.65 -8.45
C ALA A 61 -4.39 4.60 -7.00
N LEU A 62 -3.53 4.81 -6.00
CA LEU A 62 -3.91 4.94 -4.60
C LEU A 62 -4.67 6.24 -4.30
N GLY A 63 -4.55 7.26 -5.15
CA GLY A 63 -5.30 8.53 -5.08
C GLY A 63 -4.82 9.51 -4.01
N ILE A 64 -3.88 9.10 -3.17
CA ILE A 64 -3.29 9.90 -2.08
C ILE A 64 -1.78 10.00 -2.17
N GLY A 65 -1.16 9.42 -3.22
CA GLY A 65 0.28 9.52 -3.48
C GLY A 65 1.14 8.47 -2.78
N GLY A 66 0.56 7.41 -2.22
CA GLY A 66 1.31 6.32 -1.59
C GLY A 66 0.49 5.48 -0.61
N TYR A 67 1.17 4.67 0.18
CA TYR A 67 0.57 3.89 1.26
C TYR A 67 0.21 4.78 2.44
N PRO A 68 -1.06 4.79 2.93
CA PRO A 68 -1.46 5.65 4.04
C PRO A 68 -0.77 5.23 5.35
N ARG A 69 -0.21 6.20 6.06
CA ARG A 69 0.27 6.01 7.42
C ARG A 69 -0.91 5.90 8.40
N GLY A 70 -0.69 5.26 9.53
CA GLY A 70 -1.75 5.01 10.52
C GLY A 70 -2.79 4.00 10.06
N ARG A 71 -2.51 3.19 9.03
CA ARG A 71 -3.45 2.26 8.40
C ARG A 71 -2.83 0.89 8.15
N ILE A 72 -3.72 -0.10 8.02
CA ILE A 72 -3.39 -1.45 7.59
C ILE A 72 -3.60 -1.57 6.08
N ILE A 73 -2.59 -2.08 5.40
CA ILE A 73 -2.59 -2.38 3.97
C ILE A 73 -2.42 -3.89 3.80
N GLU A 74 -3.22 -4.50 2.94
CA GLU A 74 -3.04 -5.89 2.50
C GLU A 74 -2.57 -5.91 1.04
N ILE A 75 -1.42 -6.54 0.80
CA ILE A 75 -0.88 -6.81 -0.55
C ILE A 75 -0.99 -8.31 -0.77
N TYR A 76 -1.80 -8.75 -1.73
CA TYR A 76 -2.02 -10.15 -1.98
C TYR A 76 -1.99 -10.50 -3.46
N GLY A 77 -1.76 -11.76 -3.77
CA GLY A 77 -1.69 -12.27 -5.13
C GLY A 77 -1.06 -13.66 -5.19
N PRO A 78 -0.94 -14.23 -6.38
CA PRO A 78 -0.24 -15.49 -6.60
C PRO A 78 1.21 -15.42 -6.18
N GLU A 79 1.85 -16.57 -6.10
CA GLU A 79 3.29 -16.67 -5.92
C GLU A 79 4.04 -15.96 -7.06
N SER A 80 5.20 -15.39 -6.76
CA SER A 80 6.06 -14.67 -7.72
C SER A 80 5.37 -13.53 -8.49
N SER A 81 4.30 -12.94 -7.92
CA SER A 81 3.59 -11.81 -8.53
C SER A 81 4.22 -10.43 -8.24
N GLY A 82 5.22 -10.34 -7.34
CA GLY A 82 5.89 -9.10 -6.97
C GLY A 82 5.41 -8.48 -5.64
N LYS A 83 4.66 -9.20 -4.80
CA LYS A 83 4.15 -8.71 -3.51
C LYS A 83 5.27 -8.23 -2.58
N THR A 84 6.25 -9.09 -2.34
CA THR A 84 7.41 -8.78 -1.50
C THR A 84 8.25 -7.65 -2.09
N THR A 85 8.40 -7.59 -3.42
CA THR A 85 9.07 -6.47 -4.11
C THR A 85 8.41 -5.13 -3.79
N LEU A 86 7.08 -5.04 -3.87
CA LEU A 86 6.34 -3.83 -3.53
C LEU A 86 6.54 -3.41 -2.07
N ALA A 87 6.53 -4.37 -1.14
CA ALA A 87 6.75 -4.09 0.27
C ALA A 87 8.20 -3.65 0.56
N ILE A 88 9.18 -4.26 -0.09
CA ILE A 88 10.60 -3.86 0.04
C ILE A 88 10.82 -2.45 -0.52
N HIS A 89 10.20 -2.10 -1.65
CA HIS A 89 10.23 -0.72 -2.15
C HIS A 89 9.63 0.27 -1.15
N ALA A 90 8.51 -0.07 -0.50
CA ALA A 90 7.91 0.77 0.53
C ALA A 90 8.85 0.97 1.74
N ILE A 91 9.57 -0.08 2.16
CA ILE A 91 10.63 0.03 3.19
C ILE A 91 11.71 1.01 2.74
N ALA A 92 12.25 0.84 1.52
CA ALA A 92 13.29 1.71 0.98
C ALA A 92 12.82 3.19 0.91
N GLN A 93 11.59 3.43 0.49
CA GLN A 93 11.03 4.79 0.44
C GLN A 93 10.83 5.39 1.84
N ALA A 94 10.39 4.60 2.82
CA ALA A 94 10.30 5.05 4.21
C ALA A 94 11.66 5.45 4.77
N GLN A 95 12.69 4.64 4.57
CA GLN A 95 14.06 4.92 5.00
C GLN A 95 14.65 6.13 4.28
N LYS A 96 14.41 6.27 2.97
CA LYS A 96 14.83 7.45 2.18
C LYS A 96 14.25 8.76 2.73
N ALA A 97 13.05 8.70 3.31
CA ALA A 97 12.42 9.85 4.00
C ALA A 97 12.90 10.02 5.45
N GLY A 98 13.89 9.26 5.91
CA GLY A 98 14.42 9.31 7.28
C GLY A 98 13.61 8.49 8.29
N GLY A 99 12.66 7.67 7.84
CA GLY A 99 11.82 6.84 8.68
C GLY A 99 12.48 5.53 9.10
N ILE A 100 11.98 4.95 10.18
CA ILE A 100 12.42 3.66 10.71
C ILE A 100 11.51 2.54 10.21
N ALA A 101 12.10 1.50 9.64
CA ALA A 101 11.40 0.38 9.05
C ALA A 101 11.67 -0.93 9.80
N ALA A 102 10.63 -1.77 9.88
CA ALA A 102 10.74 -3.11 10.43
C ALA A 102 10.13 -4.15 9.48
N MET A 103 10.75 -5.33 9.42
CA MET A 103 10.30 -6.49 8.67
C MET A 103 10.11 -7.68 9.61
N ILE A 104 8.92 -8.25 9.62
CA ILE A 104 8.61 -9.53 10.29
C ILE A 104 8.59 -10.59 9.19
N ASP A 105 9.70 -11.30 9.05
CA ASP A 105 9.90 -12.33 8.04
C ASP A 105 9.47 -13.70 8.60
N ALA A 106 8.18 -14.00 8.55
CA ALA A 106 7.63 -15.25 9.00
C ALA A 106 7.87 -16.43 8.03
N GLU A 107 8.25 -16.15 6.79
CA GLU A 107 8.60 -17.17 5.79
C GLU A 107 10.09 -17.57 5.89
N HIS A 108 10.91 -16.82 6.63
CA HIS A 108 12.38 -17.01 6.71
C HIS A 108 13.07 -16.97 5.35
N ALA A 109 12.56 -16.11 4.45
CA ALA A 109 12.97 -16.05 3.04
C ALA A 109 13.47 -14.66 2.60
N PHE A 110 13.81 -13.77 3.54
CA PHE A 110 14.26 -12.42 3.23
C PHE A 110 15.60 -12.41 2.49
N ASP A 111 15.58 -11.94 1.26
CA ASP A 111 16.78 -11.78 0.42
C ASP A 111 17.44 -10.41 0.66
N ARG A 112 18.55 -10.42 1.40
CA ARG A 112 19.32 -9.22 1.75
C ARG A 112 19.95 -8.57 0.52
N THR A 113 20.40 -9.37 -0.44
CA THR A 113 21.05 -8.87 -1.67
C THR A 113 20.02 -8.13 -2.53
N TYR A 114 18.87 -8.73 -2.71
CA TYR A 114 17.76 -8.10 -3.43
C TYR A 114 17.25 -6.83 -2.74
N ALA A 115 17.04 -6.88 -1.43
CA ALA A 115 16.61 -5.71 -0.67
C ALA A 115 17.59 -4.53 -0.79
N LYS A 116 18.90 -4.81 -0.73
CA LYS A 116 19.94 -3.79 -0.95
C LYS A 116 19.89 -3.21 -2.38
N ALA A 117 19.67 -4.05 -3.39
CA ALA A 117 19.53 -3.60 -4.77
C ALA A 117 18.31 -2.69 -4.97
N LEU A 118 17.25 -2.89 -4.22
CA LEU A 118 16.04 -2.03 -4.20
C LEU A 118 16.22 -0.75 -3.37
N GLY A 119 17.38 -0.52 -2.78
CA GLY A 119 17.71 0.69 -2.04
C GLY A 119 17.42 0.64 -0.54
N VAL A 120 17.20 -0.56 0.03
CA VAL A 120 17.04 -0.71 1.48
C VAL A 120 18.39 -0.54 2.18
N ASP A 121 18.41 0.32 3.19
CA ASP A 121 19.50 0.40 4.15
C ASP A 121 19.38 -0.77 5.15
N LEU A 122 20.22 -1.79 4.92
CA LEU A 122 20.21 -3.02 5.71
C LEU A 122 20.74 -2.83 7.13
N GLU A 123 21.57 -1.82 7.38
CA GLU A 123 22.13 -1.56 8.70
C GLU A 123 21.09 -0.96 9.63
N ASN A 124 20.12 -0.24 9.08
CA ASN A 124 19.04 0.40 9.81
C ASN A 124 17.68 -0.30 9.66
N LEU A 125 17.62 -1.46 9.01
CA LEU A 125 16.41 -2.26 8.93
C LEU A 125 16.29 -3.18 10.14
N LEU A 126 15.21 -3.03 10.90
CA LEU A 126 14.86 -3.99 11.95
C LEU A 126 14.22 -5.22 11.30
N ILE A 127 14.80 -6.40 11.54
CA ILE A 127 14.25 -7.67 11.04
C ILE A 127 14.02 -8.65 12.18
N SER A 128 12.89 -9.35 12.14
CA SER A 128 12.56 -10.43 13.06
C SER A 128 12.09 -11.65 12.28
N GLN A 129 12.54 -12.83 12.71
CA GLN A 129 12.15 -14.12 12.16
C GLN A 129 11.51 -14.96 13.28
N PRO A 130 10.19 -14.79 13.51
CA PRO A 130 9.49 -15.42 14.64
C PRO A 130 9.23 -16.90 14.41
N ASP A 131 9.14 -17.68 15.50
CA ASP A 131 8.87 -19.12 15.47
C ASP A 131 7.39 -19.46 15.24
N ASN A 132 6.48 -18.53 15.54
CA ASN A 132 5.03 -18.73 15.43
C ASN A 132 4.29 -17.41 15.20
N GLY A 133 3.01 -17.52 14.86
CA GLY A 133 2.17 -16.36 14.53
C GLY A 133 1.90 -15.43 15.72
N GLU A 134 1.74 -15.97 16.93
CA GLU A 134 1.56 -15.18 18.16
C GLU A 134 2.79 -14.30 18.41
N GLN A 135 3.98 -14.87 18.32
CA GLN A 135 5.25 -14.15 18.50
C GLN A 135 5.42 -13.07 17.44
N ALA A 136 5.13 -13.38 16.17
CA ALA A 136 5.20 -12.44 15.07
C ALA A 136 4.34 -11.19 15.32
N LEU A 137 3.07 -11.41 15.67
CA LEU A 137 2.10 -10.35 15.87
C LEU A 137 2.33 -9.55 17.16
N GLU A 138 2.88 -10.20 18.21
CA GLU A 138 3.27 -9.52 19.45
C GLU A 138 4.51 -8.63 19.25
N ILE A 139 5.51 -9.11 18.51
CA ILE A 139 6.67 -8.30 18.13
C ILE A 139 6.22 -7.07 17.32
N ALA A 140 5.35 -7.27 16.33
CA ALA A 140 4.79 -6.18 15.55
C ALA A 140 4.03 -5.16 16.43
N ASP A 141 3.18 -5.63 17.36
CA ASP A 141 2.46 -4.76 18.30
C ASP A 141 3.40 -3.93 19.18
N ASN A 142 4.45 -4.55 19.72
CA ASN A 142 5.43 -3.87 20.56
C ASN A 142 6.22 -2.80 19.79
N LEU A 143 6.65 -3.12 18.56
CA LEU A 143 7.31 -2.16 17.67
C LEU A 143 6.41 -0.97 17.35
N ILE A 144 5.15 -1.20 16.98
CA ILE A 144 4.18 -0.16 16.66
C ILE A 144 3.91 0.70 17.91
N ARG A 145 3.71 0.10 19.07
CA ARG A 145 3.45 0.81 20.33
C ARG A 145 4.60 1.70 20.79
N SER A 146 5.81 1.42 20.37
CA SER A 146 6.96 2.30 20.66
C SER A 146 6.78 3.72 20.10
N GLY A 147 5.96 3.88 19.05
CA GLY A 147 5.75 5.14 18.35
C GLY A 147 6.93 5.59 17.48
N ALA A 148 7.99 4.78 17.40
CA ALA A 148 9.19 5.13 16.64
C ALA A 148 9.22 4.51 15.23
N ILE A 149 8.32 3.56 14.92
CA ILE A 149 8.32 2.83 13.65
C ILE A 149 7.39 3.50 12.63
N ASP A 150 7.93 3.87 11.48
CA ASP A 150 7.16 4.47 10.38
C ASP A 150 6.44 3.42 9.53
N ILE A 151 7.12 2.30 9.29
CA ILE A 151 6.55 1.18 8.54
C ILE A 151 6.93 -0.16 9.16
N VAL A 152 5.95 -1.05 9.24
CA VAL A 152 6.15 -2.48 9.55
C VAL A 152 5.55 -3.34 8.44
N VAL A 153 6.34 -4.30 7.94
CA VAL A 153 5.92 -5.28 6.94
C VAL A 153 5.89 -6.66 7.60
N ILE A 154 4.81 -7.41 7.37
CA ILE A 154 4.65 -8.79 7.83
C ILE A 154 4.54 -9.69 6.59
N ASP A 155 5.56 -10.51 6.35
CA ASP A 155 5.64 -11.42 5.20
C ASP A 155 5.77 -12.87 5.68
N SER A 156 4.79 -13.71 5.55
CA SER A 156 3.44 -13.43 5.08
C SER A 156 2.39 -13.97 6.07
N VAL A 157 1.13 -13.52 5.92
CA VAL A 157 0.01 -14.03 6.74
C VAL A 157 -0.10 -15.54 6.65
N ALA A 158 0.21 -16.14 5.48
CA ALA A 158 0.16 -17.58 5.27
C ALA A 158 1.13 -18.35 6.21
N ALA A 159 2.25 -17.73 6.59
CA ALA A 159 3.26 -18.32 7.46
C ALA A 159 3.01 -18.05 8.96
N LEU A 160 1.99 -17.26 9.32
CA LEU A 160 1.64 -17.01 10.72
C LEU A 160 0.92 -18.23 11.32
N THR A 161 1.68 -19.30 11.53
CA THR A 161 1.15 -20.53 12.10
C THR A 161 0.95 -20.36 13.60
N PRO A 162 -0.26 -20.63 14.15
CA PRO A 162 -0.50 -20.60 15.58
C PRO A 162 0.39 -21.57 16.35
N LYS A 163 0.88 -21.14 17.53
CA LYS A 163 1.73 -21.96 18.38
C LYS A 163 1.09 -23.32 18.69
N ALA A 164 -0.21 -23.33 19.00
CA ALA A 164 -0.94 -24.56 19.27
C ALA A 164 -1.02 -25.53 18.08
N GLU A 165 -0.86 -25.02 16.85
CA GLU A 165 -0.79 -25.84 15.64
C GLU A 165 0.60 -26.48 15.51
N ILE A 166 1.66 -25.73 15.83
CA ILE A 166 3.05 -26.21 15.80
C ILE A 166 3.30 -27.28 16.87
N GLU A 167 2.75 -27.09 18.07
CA GLU A 167 2.91 -28.01 19.21
C GLU A 167 1.98 -29.26 19.13
N GLY A 168 1.06 -29.29 18.14
CA GLY A 168 0.17 -30.43 17.93
C GLY A 168 0.82 -31.58 17.18
N GLU A 169 0.13 -32.71 17.14
CA GLU A 169 0.57 -33.88 16.37
C GLU A 169 0.27 -33.70 14.87
N MET A 170 1.08 -34.35 14.04
CA MET A 170 0.83 -34.38 12.59
C MET A 170 -0.51 -35.03 12.29
N GLY A 171 -1.41 -34.31 11.65
CA GLY A 171 -2.77 -34.79 11.32
C GLY A 171 -3.87 -34.23 12.22
N ASP A 172 -3.54 -33.52 13.29
CA ASP A 172 -4.52 -32.81 14.13
C ASP A 172 -5.32 -31.80 13.30
N ASN A 173 -6.66 -31.91 13.38
CA ASN A 173 -7.54 -30.95 12.69
C ASN A 173 -7.77 -29.70 13.56
N LYS A 174 -6.98 -28.66 13.35
CA LYS A 174 -7.05 -27.39 14.11
C LYS A 174 -7.64 -26.26 13.28
N VAL A 175 -8.81 -26.50 12.68
CA VAL A 175 -9.51 -25.55 11.80
C VAL A 175 -9.76 -24.22 12.49
N GLY A 176 -9.38 -23.14 11.83
CA GLY A 176 -9.74 -21.77 12.21
C GLY A 176 -8.87 -21.12 13.27
N LEU A 177 -7.81 -21.76 13.76
CA LEU A 177 -6.90 -21.16 14.76
C LEU A 177 -6.23 -19.91 14.21
N GLN A 178 -5.69 -19.97 12.99
CA GLN A 178 -5.07 -18.81 12.34
C GLN A 178 -6.06 -17.65 12.16
N ALA A 179 -7.31 -17.92 11.77
CA ALA A 179 -8.33 -16.89 11.61
C ALA A 179 -8.70 -16.23 12.97
N ARG A 180 -8.71 -16.99 14.06
CA ARG A 180 -8.92 -16.45 15.42
C ARG A 180 -7.75 -15.58 15.85
N LEU A 181 -6.51 -16.05 15.65
CA LEU A 181 -5.29 -15.30 15.92
C LEU A 181 -5.29 -13.96 15.18
N MET A 182 -5.53 -13.98 13.88
CA MET A 182 -5.62 -12.76 13.06
C MET A 182 -6.73 -11.82 13.56
N SER A 183 -7.91 -12.33 13.89
CA SER A 183 -9.01 -11.52 14.39
C SER A 183 -8.69 -10.84 15.72
N GLN A 184 -8.01 -11.54 16.62
CA GLN A 184 -7.58 -10.99 17.90
C GLN A 184 -6.48 -9.93 17.73
N ALA A 185 -5.46 -10.23 16.94
CA ALA A 185 -4.33 -9.35 16.69
C ALA A 185 -4.77 -8.04 16.01
N LEU A 186 -5.58 -8.13 14.95
CA LEU A 186 -6.02 -6.96 14.20
C LEU A 186 -6.88 -6.00 15.03
N ARG A 187 -7.71 -6.50 15.95
CA ARG A 187 -8.43 -5.65 16.91
C ARG A 187 -7.49 -4.82 17.77
N LYS A 188 -6.38 -5.41 18.19
CA LYS A 188 -5.37 -4.74 19.04
C LYS A 188 -4.49 -3.80 18.22
N LEU A 189 -3.96 -4.27 17.10
CA LEU A 189 -3.05 -3.54 16.23
C LEU A 189 -3.68 -2.27 15.63
N THR A 190 -4.96 -2.34 15.20
CA THR A 190 -5.61 -1.22 14.50
C THR A 190 -5.60 0.07 15.33
N ALA A 191 -5.90 -0.02 16.63
CA ALA A 191 -5.91 1.16 17.50
C ALA A 191 -4.49 1.73 17.71
N ASN A 192 -3.49 0.85 17.88
CA ASN A 192 -2.10 1.26 18.07
C ASN A 192 -1.52 1.87 16.79
N ILE A 193 -1.75 1.26 15.63
CA ILE A 193 -1.34 1.74 14.31
C ILE A 193 -1.87 3.16 14.05
N ALA A 194 -3.16 3.41 14.34
CA ALA A 194 -3.75 4.73 14.16
C ALA A 194 -3.14 5.79 15.08
N LYS A 195 -2.85 5.42 16.35
CA LYS A 195 -2.23 6.34 17.33
C LYS A 195 -0.80 6.72 17.01
N THR A 196 -0.02 5.75 16.52
CA THR A 196 1.42 5.94 16.24
C THR A 196 1.69 6.38 14.82
N ASN A 197 0.64 6.49 14.00
CA ASN A 197 0.75 6.85 12.58
C ASN A 197 1.70 5.91 11.79
N THR A 198 1.77 4.64 12.18
CA THR A 198 2.61 3.63 11.54
C THR A 198 1.90 3.07 10.31
N CYS A 199 2.60 2.90 9.19
CA CYS A 199 2.12 2.15 8.03
C CYS A 199 2.33 0.65 8.29
N CYS A 200 1.26 -0.16 8.26
CA CYS A 200 1.37 -1.60 8.50
C CYS A 200 0.95 -2.39 7.26
N ILE A 201 1.90 -3.07 6.63
CA ILE A 201 1.68 -3.87 5.43
C ILE A 201 1.67 -5.36 5.78
N PHE A 202 0.58 -6.03 5.44
CA PHE A 202 0.48 -7.50 5.46
C PHE A 202 0.58 -8.04 4.05
N ILE A 203 1.57 -8.88 3.80
CA ILE A 203 1.64 -9.67 2.56
C ILE A 203 0.80 -10.92 2.75
N ASN A 204 -0.01 -11.28 1.75
CA ASN A 204 -0.89 -12.44 1.83
C ASN A 204 -0.83 -13.27 0.55
N GLN A 205 -1.10 -14.54 0.69
CA GLN A 205 -1.16 -15.50 -0.42
C GLN A 205 -2.60 -15.79 -0.80
N LEU A 206 -2.83 -16.11 -2.05
CA LEU A 206 -4.10 -16.63 -2.54
C LEU A 206 -4.17 -18.14 -2.35
N ARG A 207 -5.36 -18.60 -2.04
CA ARG A 207 -5.74 -20.01 -2.00
C ARG A 207 -7.04 -20.19 -2.78
N GLU A 208 -7.25 -21.34 -3.34
CA GLU A 208 -8.49 -21.68 -3.99
C GLU A 208 -9.40 -22.43 -3.02
N LYS A 209 -10.68 -22.04 -2.99
CA LYS A 209 -11.71 -22.75 -2.25
C LYS A 209 -12.14 -23.96 -3.06
N ILE A 210 -12.00 -25.14 -2.48
CA ILE A 210 -12.45 -26.40 -3.08
C ILE A 210 -13.99 -26.38 -3.16
N GLY A 211 -14.57 -26.81 -4.31
CA GLY A 211 -16.01 -26.99 -4.47
C GLY A 211 -16.81 -25.73 -4.84
N VAL A 212 -16.17 -24.60 -5.15
CA VAL A 212 -16.85 -23.42 -5.68
C VAL A 212 -17.07 -23.60 -7.19
N MET A 213 -18.28 -23.96 -7.60
CA MET A 213 -18.63 -24.12 -9.02
C MET A 213 -19.02 -22.80 -9.71
N PHE A 214 -19.44 -21.78 -8.95
CA PHE A 214 -19.85 -20.47 -9.46
C PHE A 214 -19.22 -19.34 -8.62
N GLY A 215 -18.79 -18.26 -9.29
CA GLY A 215 -18.16 -17.11 -8.65
C GLY A 215 -16.64 -17.22 -8.59
N ASN A 216 -15.99 -16.39 -7.80
CA ASN A 216 -14.53 -16.38 -7.65
C ASN A 216 -14.10 -17.36 -6.55
N PRO A 217 -13.37 -18.46 -6.89
CA PRO A 217 -12.87 -19.40 -5.90
C PRO A 217 -11.72 -18.88 -5.07
N GLU A 218 -11.03 -17.82 -5.53
CA GLU A 218 -9.85 -17.28 -4.86
C GLU A 218 -10.19 -16.64 -3.50
N THR A 219 -9.39 -16.94 -2.51
CA THR A 219 -9.46 -16.34 -1.17
C THR A 219 -8.08 -16.14 -0.60
N THR A 220 -7.92 -15.18 0.30
CA THR A 220 -6.68 -14.97 1.05
C THR A 220 -6.65 -15.81 2.32
N THR A 221 -5.44 -16.14 2.82
CA THR A 221 -5.24 -16.88 4.06
C THR A 221 -5.55 -16.03 5.30
N GLY A 222 -5.65 -16.64 6.49
CA GLY A 222 -5.88 -15.92 7.75
C GLY A 222 -7.34 -15.51 8.00
N GLY A 223 -8.30 -16.05 7.24
CA GLY A 223 -9.73 -15.78 7.40
C GLY A 223 -10.16 -14.43 6.82
N ASN A 224 -11.27 -13.88 7.34
CA ASN A 224 -11.86 -12.66 6.77
C ASN A 224 -11.47 -11.37 7.52
N ALA A 225 -10.83 -11.46 8.69
CA ALA A 225 -10.58 -10.28 9.53
C ALA A 225 -9.76 -9.22 8.80
N LEU A 226 -8.66 -9.61 8.16
CA LEU A 226 -7.79 -8.68 7.43
C LEU A 226 -8.53 -7.94 6.30
N LYS A 227 -9.45 -8.61 5.61
CA LYS A 227 -10.29 -7.98 4.56
C LYS A 227 -11.14 -6.82 5.09
N PHE A 228 -11.57 -6.89 6.35
CA PHE A 228 -12.36 -5.83 7.00
C PHE A 228 -11.46 -4.73 7.58
N TYR A 229 -10.39 -5.10 8.28
CA TYR A 229 -9.50 -4.16 8.96
C TYR A 229 -8.61 -3.37 8.01
N ALA A 230 -8.16 -3.96 6.91
CA ALA A 230 -7.36 -3.25 5.91
C ALA A 230 -8.10 -2.04 5.34
N SER A 231 -7.43 -0.88 5.32
CA SER A 231 -7.92 0.33 4.67
C SER A 231 -7.66 0.32 3.17
N VAL A 232 -6.59 -0.32 2.74
CA VAL A 232 -6.20 -0.53 1.34
C VAL A 232 -5.95 -2.01 1.12
N ARG A 233 -6.44 -2.55 -0.01
CA ARG A 233 -6.15 -3.91 -0.45
C ARG A 233 -5.74 -3.90 -1.91
N LEU A 234 -4.59 -4.51 -2.19
CA LEU A 234 -3.96 -4.55 -3.50
C LEU A 234 -3.90 -6.01 -4.00
N ASP A 235 -4.51 -6.25 -5.15
CA ASP A 235 -4.40 -7.51 -5.89
C ASP A 235 -3.26 -7.37 -6.92
N VAL A 236 -2.18 -8.13 -6.71
CA VAL A 236 -0.95 -8.07 -7.51
C VAL A 236 -0.87 -9.28 -8.42
N ARG A 237 -0.80 -9.05 -9.72
CA ARG A 237 -0.79 -10.11 -10.75
C ARG A 237 0.33 -9.89 -11.75
N ARG A 238 1.06 -10.94 -12.05
CA ARG A 238 1.93 -10.98 -13.23
C ARG A 238 1.06 -11.11 -14.49
N THR A 239 1.29 -10.25 -15.48
CA THR A 239 0.55 -10.29 -16.76
C THR A 239 1.38 -10.87 -17.89
N THR A 240 2.61 -10.40 -18.06
CA THR A 240 3.48 -10.81 -19.17
C THR A 240 4.91 -10.97 -18.65
N GLN A 241 5.63 -11.95 -19.15
CA GLN A 241 7.05 -12.10 -18.88
C GLN A 241 7.85 -11.20 -19.84
N LEU A 242 8.76 -10.42 -19.27
CA LEU A 242 9.74 -9.64 -20.04
C LEU A 242 10.90 -10.54 -20.42
N LYS A 243 11.34 -10.41 -21.66
CA LYS A 243 12.44 -11.20 -22.22
C LYS A 243 13.40 -10.31 -23.00
N ASP A 244 14.67 -10.68 -22.95
CA ASP A 244 15.69 -10.20 -23.87
C ASP A 244 16.21 -11.44 -24.63
N GLY A 245 15.84 -11.57 -25.93
CA GLY A 245 15.96 -12.81 -26.63
C GLY A 245 15.16 -13.95 -25.99
N ASP A 246 15.84 -15.02 -25.62
CA ASP A 246 15.24 -16.17 -24.92
C ASP A 246 15.29 -16.07 -23.39
N GLU A 247 16.04 -15.12 -22.84
CA GLU A 247 16.24 -14.95 -21.41
C GLU A 247 15.13 -14.10 -20.78
N ALA A 248 14.59 -14.59 -19.66
CA ALA A 248 13.58 -13.85 -18.89
C ALA A 248 14.27 -12.81 -18.01
N THR A 249 13.98 -11.53 -18.25
CA THR A 249 14.60 -10.39 -17.54
C THR A 249 13.69 -9.80 -16.48
N GLY A 250 12.40 -10.11 -16.48
CA GLY A 250 11.45 -9.55 -15.53
C GLY A 250 10.01 -9.94 -15.84
N ASN A 251 9.10 -9.22 -15.23
CA ASN A 251 7.66 -9.40 -15.45
C ASN A 251 6.95 -8.04 -15.53
N ARG A 252 5.99 -7.92 -16.44
CA ARG A 252 4.95 -6.90 -16.38
C ARG A 252 3.98 -7.26 -15.27
N THR A 253 3.78 -6.36 -14.33
CA THR A 253 2.95 -6.56 -13.15
C THR A 253 1.78 -5.59 -13.17
N ARG A 254 0.59 -6.10 -12.89
CA ARG A 254 -0.63 -5.31 -12.68
C ARG A 254 -0.99 -5.32 -11.21
N VAL A 255 -1.24 -4.16 -10.65
CA VAL A 255 -1.77 -3.96 -9.31
C VAL A 255 -3.16 -3.35 -9.41
N LYS A 256 -4.16 -4.03 -8.86
CA LYS A 256 -5.53 -3.51 -8.77
C LYS A 256 -5.81 -3.10 -7.32
N VAL A 257 -6.24 -1.86 -7.13
CA VAL A 257 -6.70 -1.35 -5.84
C VAL A 257 -8.13 -1.84 -5.62
N VAL A 258 -8.32 -2.97 -4.95
CA VAL A 258 -9.64 -3.60 -4.79
C VAL A 258 -10.43 -3.05 -3.63
N LYS A 259 -9.75 -2.40 -2.67
CA LYS A 259 -10.36 -1.67 -1.55
C LYS A 259 -9.50 -0.47 -1.23
N ASN A 260 -10.14 0.66 -1.04
CA ASN A 260 -9.49 1.89 -0.59
C ASN A 260 -10.48 2.72 0.23
N LYS A 261 -10.12 3.00 1.48
CA LYS A 261 -10.93 3.86 2.37
C LYS A 261 -10.50 5.33 2.31
N MET A 262 -9.40 5.64 1.59
CA MET A 262 -8.80 6.97 1.53
C MET A 262 -9.13 7.70 0.23
N ALA A 263 -9.46 6.98 -0.84
CA ALA A 263 -9.79 7.49 -2.17
C ALA A 263 -10.69 6.48 -2.93
N PRO A 264 -11.26 6.83 -4.08
CA PRO A 264 -12.05 5.90 -4.89
C PRO A 264 -11.25 4.64 -5.25
N PRO A 265 -11.80 3.43 -5.01
CA PRO A 265 -11.14 2.17 -5.31
C PRO A 265 -11.24 1.80 -6.81
N PHE A 266 -10.69 0.63 -7.16
CA PHE A 266 -10.75 -0.06 -8.46
C PHE A 266 -9.84 0.48 -9.55
N LYS A 267 -9.03 1.51 -9.26
CA LYS A 267 -7.95 1.93 -10.15
C LYS A 267 -6.90 0.81 -10.28
N LYS A 268 -6.16 0.85 -11.38
CA LYS A 268 -5.10 -0.11 -11.71
C LYS A 268 -3.81 0.63 -11.98
N ALA A 269 -2.70 0.00 -11.63
CA ALA A 269 -1.37 0.40 -12.04
C ALA A 269 -0.69 -0.78 -12.75
N GLU A 270 0.06 -0.50 -13.79
CA GLU A 270 0.87 -1.49 -14.49
C GLU A 270 2.30 -0.97 -14.66
N PHE A 271 3.26 -1.80 -14.32
CA PHE A 271 4.68 -1.49 -14.43
C PHE A 271 5.51 -2.76 -14.56
N ASP A 272 6.75 -2.57 -14.98
CA ASP A 272 7.70 -3.67 -15.10
C ASP A 272 8.46 -3.86 -13.79
N ILE A 273 8.58 -5.12 -13.35
CA ILE A 273 9.50 -5.54 -12.30
C ILE A 273 10.64 -6.30 -12.99
N VAL A 274 11.84 -5.73 -12.94
CA VAL A 274 13.08 -6.30 -13.50
C VAL A 274 13.79 -7.13 -12.43
N TYR A 275 14.23 -8.31 -12.79
CA TYR A 275 14.94 -9.19 -11.86
C TYR A 275 16.23 -8.55 -11.38
N GLY A 276 16.42 -8.53 -10.06
CA GLY A 276 17.58 -7.90 -9.43
C GLY A 276 17.51 -6.38 -9.27
N GLU A 277 16.62 -5.70 -10.02
CA GLU A 277 16.50 -4.22 -9.99
C GLU A 277 15.18 -3.74 -9.35
N GLY A 278 14.14 -4.58 -9.33
CA GLY A 278 12.82 -4.22 -8.82
C GLY A 278 11.97 -3.45 -9.83
N ILE A 279 11.17 -2.49 -9.35
CA ILE A 279 10.28 -1.67 -10.20
C ILE A 279 11.13 -0.82 -11.14
N SER A 280 10.87 -0.92 -12.44
CA SER A 280 11.56 -0.14 -13.47
C SER A 280 11.05 1.29 -13.51
N HIS A 281 11.64 2.17 -12.69
CA HIS A 281 11.23 3.58 -12.59
C HIS A 281 11.28 4.30 -13.95
N VAL A 282 12.38 4.19 -14.67
CA VAL A 282 12.50 4.77 -16.03
C VAL A 282 11.48 4.15 -16.99
N GLY A 283 11.19 2.85 -16.81
CA GLY A 283 10.14 2.17 -17.61
C GLY A 283 8.76 2.78 -17.39
N GLU A 284 8.40 3.06 -16.16
CA GLU A 284 7.13 3.74 -15.84
C GLU A 284 7.08 5.16 -16.41
N ILE A 285 8.16 5.93 -16.29
CA ILE A 285 8.24 7.29 -16.86
C ILE A 285 7.97 7.25 -18.36
N VAL A 286 8.61 6.33 -19.10
CA VAL A 286 8.40 6.18 -20.56
C VAL A 286 6.97 5.79 -20.87
N ASP A 287 6.42 4.80 -20.16
CA ASP A 287 5.06 4.32 -20.38
C ASP A 287 4.02 5.42 -20.13
N LEU A 288 4.13 6.12 -19.00
CA LEU A 288 3.24 7.21 -18.64
C LEU A 288 3.42 8.43 -19.55
N ALA A 289 4.67 8.78 -19.91
CA ALA A 289 4.93 9.89 -20.83
C ALA A 289 4.31 9.66 -22.21
N VAL A 290 4.26 8.41 -22.67
CA VAL A 290 3.54 8.05 -23.92
C VAL A 290 2.04 8.09 -23.72
N GLU A 291 1.52 7.60 -22.59
CA GLU A 291 0.10 7.59 -22.26
C GLU A 291 -0.48 9.03 -22.20
N TYR A 292 0.28 9.96 -21.62
CA TYR A 292 -0.10 11.39 -21.49
C TYR A 292 0.40 12.28 -22.63
N ASP A 293 0.86 11.70 -23.74
CA ASP A 293 1.29 12.42 -24.97
C ASP A 293 2.45 13.40 -24.76
N ILE A 294 3.23 13.22 -23.70
CA ILE A 294 4.47 13.97 -23.40
C ILE A 294 5.58 13.47 -24.33
N ILE A 295 5.71 12.15 -24.47
CA ILE A 295 6.54 11.50 -25.47
C ILE A 295 5.62 11.02 -26.59
N HIS A 296 5.84 11.52 -27.80
CA HIS A 296 5.09 11.10 -28.97
C HIS A 296 5.66 9.82 -29.56
N LYS A 297 4.80 8.81 -29.74
CA LYS A 297 5.14 7.56 -30.39
C LYS A 297 4.54 7.50 -31.79
N SER A 298 5.40 7.38 -32.80
CA SER A 298 5.01 7.18 -34.20
C SER A 298 5.65 5.90 -34.75
N GLY A 299 4.85 4.84 -34.86
CA GLY A 299 5.35 3.51 -35.18
C GLY A 299 6.35 3.00 -34.12
N SER A 300 7.59 2.73 -34.54
CA SER A 300 8.67 2.36 -33.63
C SER A 300 9.50 3.54 -33.09
N TRP A 301 9.26 4.76 -33.60
CA TRP A 301 10.00 5.96 -33.19
C TRP A 301 9.34 6.70 -32.06
N PHE A 302 10.16 7.21 -31.16
CA PHE A 302 9.78 8.04 -30.04
C PHE A 302 10.44 9.41 -30.18
N SER A 303 9.67 10.47 -29.89
CA SER A 303 10.14 11.86 -29.95
C SER A 303 9.64 12.65 -28.74
N TYR A 304 10.44 13.65 -28.35
CA TYR A 304 10.13 14.59 -27.27
C TYR A 304 10.47 16.01 -27.75
N ASN A 305 9.56 16.95 -27.52
CA ASN A 305 9.68 18.34 -27.99
C ASN A 305 10.03 18.48 -29.49
N GLY A 306 9.53 17.55 -30.34
CA GLY A 306 9.80 17.54 -31.78
C GLY A 306 11.13 16.88 -32.19
N GLU A 307 11.99 16.54 -31.24
CA GLU A 307 13.25 15.85 -31.48
C GLU A 307 13.10 14.33 -31.31
N LYS A 308 13.78 13.58 -32.17
CA LYS A 308 13.79 12.11 -32.07
C LYS A 308 14.64 11.66 -30.90
N LEU A 309 14.05 10.89 -29.97
CA LEU A 309 14.78 10.25 -28.87
C LEU A 309 15.49 8.96 -29.31
N ALA A 310 14.70 7.98 -29.72
CA ALA A 310 15.22 6.68 -30.12
C ALA A 310 14.17 5.85 -30.87
N GLN A 311 14.59 4.73 -31.46
CA GLN A 311 13.73 3.73 -32.05
C GLN A 311 13.58 2.54 -31.09
N GLY A 312 12.34 2.25 -30.67
CA GLY A 312 12.01 1.19 -29.75
C GLY A 312 12.05 1.61 -28.26
N ALA A 313 11.14 1.06 -27.46
CA ALA A 313 11.00 1.43 -26.05
C ALA A 313 12.27 1.15 -25.22
N ALA A 314 12.99 0.05 -25.49
CA ALA A 314 14.22 -0.29 -24.80
C ALA A 314 15.31 0.78 -25.01
N ALA A 315 15.44 1.28 -26.24
CA ALA A 315 16.42 2.32 -26.56
C ALA A 315 16.03 3.68 -25.89
N VAL A 316 14.74 4.00 -25.83
CA VAL A 316 14.26 5.19 -25.09
C VAL A 316 14.59 5.10 -23.61
N LYS A 317 14.32 3.94 -22.98
CA LYS A 317 14.67 3.69 -21.57
C LYS A 317 16.18 3.87 -21.33
N GLN A 318 17.01 3.42 -22.29
CA GLN A 318 18.46 3.61 -22.17
C GLN A 318 18.87 5.08 -22.30
N VAL A 319 18.31 5.82 -23.25
CA VAL A 319 18.55 7.27 -23.40
C VAL A 319 18.20 8.03 -22.11
N LEU A 320 17.08 7.68 -21.45
CA LEU A 320 16.68 8.34 -20.20
C LEU A 320 17.54 7.88 -19.01
N LYS A 321 18.02 6.64 -18.99
CA LYS A 321 18.99 6.17 -17.99
C LYS A 321 20.32 6.94 -18.08
N ASP A 322 20.78 7.22 -19.32
CA ASP A 322 22.03 7.91 -19.58
C ASP A 322 21.92 9.44 -19.42
N ASN A 323 20.73 9.98 -19.49
CA ASN A 323 20.45 11.42 -19.35
C ASN A 323 19.46 11.67 -18.21
N VAL A 324 19.99 11.81 -16.99
CA VAL A 324 19.21 11.99 -15.77
C VAL A 324 18.40 13.29 -15.80
N GLU A 325 18.96 14.38 -16.32
CA GLU A 325 18.27 15.69 -16.41
C GLU A 325 17.02 15.61 -17.28
N LEU A 326 17.12 14.95 -18.44
CA LEU A 326 15.99 14.72 -19.32
C LEU A 326 14.94 13.79 -18.68
N CYS A 327 15.39 12.76 -17.96
CA CYS A 327 14.51 11.86 -17.24
C CYS A 327 13.70 12.62 -16.17
N ASP A 328 14.37 13.45 -15.37
CA ASP A 328 13.73 14.25 -14.31
C ASP A 328 12.74 15.28 -14.90
N GLU A 329 13.10 15.90 -16.04
CA GLU A 329 12.20 16.84 -16.74
C GLU A 329 10.91 16.14 -17.21
N ILE A 330 11.05 14.98 -17.84
CA ILE A 330 9.89 14.18 -18.31
C ILE A 330 9.08 13.66 -17.12
N GLU A 331 9.72 13.19 -16.07
CA GLU A 331 9.02 12.76 -14.83
C GLU A 331 8.20 13.90 -14.22
N ALA A 332 8.76 15.12 -14.16
CA ALA A 332 8.04 16.27 -13.63
C ALA A 332 6.78 16.57 -14.44
N GLN A 333 6.84 16.48 -15.78
CA GLN A 333 5.69 16.64 -16.65
C GLN A 333 4.65 15.52 -16.48
N VAL A 334 5.11 14.27 -16.36
CA VAL A 334 4.23 13.12 -16.06
C VAL A 334 3.49 13.34 -14.75
N ARG A 335 4.19 13.73 -13.69
CA ARG A 335 3.58 14.01 -12.39
C ARG A 335 2.59 15.17 -12.43
N GLN A 336 2.86 16.19 -13.25
CA GLN A 336 1.94 17.30 -13.46
C GLN A 336 0.68 16.84 -14.21
N ALA A 337 0.82 16.09 -15.29
CA ALA A 337 -0.30 15.54 -16.05
C ALA A 337 -1.21 14.66 -15.18
N LEU A 338 -0.62 13.80 -14.33
CA LEU A 338 -1.34 12.96 -13.39
C LEU A 338 -2.16 13.75 -12.34
N LYS A 339 -1.73 14.97 -11.99
CA LYS A 339 -2.48 15.84 -11.07
C LYS A 339 -3.65 16.55 -11.76
N GLU A 340 -3.54 16.82 -13.06
CA GLU A 340 -4.57 17.52 -13.85
C GLU A 340 -5.72 16.58 -14.24
N VAL A 341 -5.47 15.30 -14.34
CA VAL A 341 -6.50 14.26 -14.50
C VAL A 341 -7.19 14.04 -13.13
N LYS A 342 -7.98 15.03 -12.71
CA LYS A 342 -8.95 14.83 -11.63
C LYS A 342 -10.17 14.14 -12.23
N ASP A 343 -10.49 12.95 -11.74
CA ASP A 343 -11.72 12.21 -12.05
C ASP A 343 -13.00 13.00 -11.72
#